data_05ae9523d612401b71c89a90f86c0340
#
_entry.id   05ae9523d612401b71c89a90f86c0340
#
_cell.length_a   1.000
_cell.length_b   1.000
_cell.length_c   1.000
_cell.angle_alpha   90.00
_cell.angle_beta   90.00
_cell.angle_gamma   90.00
#
_symmetry.space_group_name_H-M   'P 1'
#
loop_
_entity.id
_entity.type
_entity.pdbx_description
1 polymer ?
#
loop_
_entity_poly.entity_id
_entity_poly.type
_entity_poly.pdbx_seq_one_letter_code
_entity_poly.pdbx_strand_id
1 'polypeptide(L)'
;MFSTNVTGLINMTQAILPIFKSRPDGGCGDIINIGSIAGREPYQGGSIYCATKAAVRSFTDAMRKELIATRIRVIEIDPGQVETEFSVVRFGGDKEKAKKVYEGVEPLTPDDIAEIVVFAAGRRENVVLADTLVFPNHQVNDERVLVEVRMCLLTIDRLLQRSCIERLLGSDYLGRNCKYRTHVENAQR
;
A
#
# COMPACT_ATOMS: atom_id res chain seq x y z
N MET A 1 8.20 17.78 -10.07
CA MET A 1 7.21 16.80 -9.52
C MET A 1 6.39 16.16 -10.63
N PHE A 2 5.61 16.90 -11.45
CA PHE A 2 4.87 16.31 -12.59
C PHE A 2 5.79 15.58 -13.57
N SER A 3 6.92 16.18 -13.93
CA SER A 3 7.90 15.55 -14.83
C SER A 3 8.34 14.16 -14.33
N THR A 4 8.62 14.03 -13.04
CA THR A 4 9.09 12.76 -12.45
C THR A 4 7.93 11.79 -12.22
N ASN A 5 6.90 12.23 -11.49
CA ASN A 5 5.86 11.34 -10.99
C ASN A 5 4.85 10.92 -12.07
N VAL A 6 4.63 11.76 -13.08
CA VAL A 6 3.62 11.51 -14.13
C VAL A 6 4.30 11.23 -15.47
N THR A 7 5.02 12.22 -16.03
CA THR A 7 5.60 12.08 -17.36
C THR A 7 6.62 10.96 -17.41
N GLY A 8 7.50 10.87 -16.39
CA GLY A 8 8.50 9.80 -16.28
C GLY A 8 7.89 8.41 -16.20
N LEU A 9 6.82 8.24 -15.40
CA LEU A 9 6.09 6.98 -15.29
C LEU A 9 5.44 6.58 -16.61
N ILE A 10 4.78 7.52 -17.29
CA ILE A 10 4.16 7.27 -18.60
C ILE A 10 5.22 6.88 -19.64
N ASN A 11 6.33 7.62 -19.70
CA ASN A 11 7.41 7.34 -20.65
C ASN A 11 8.03 5.94 -20.42
N MET A 12 8.27 5.57 -19.17
CA MET A 12 8.76 4.22 -18.82
C MET A 12 7.76 3.14 -19.23
N THR A 13 6.48 3.36 -18.94
CA THR A 13 5.41 2.43 -19.35
C THR A 13 5.37 2.27 -20.86
N GLN A 14 5.40 3.37 -21.61
CA GLN A 14 5.39 3.35 -23.08
C GLN A 14 6.62 2.63 -23.66
N ALA A 15 7.78 2.74 -23.03
CA ALA A 15 8.99 2.05 -23.46
C ALA A 15 8.94 0.54 -23.21
N ILE A 16 8.38 0.11 -22.08
CA ILE A 16 8.34 -1.30 -21.67
C ILE A 16 7.17 -2.07 -22.27
N LEU A 17 6.03 -1.43 -22.43
CA LEU A 17 4.79 -2.08 -22.84
C LEU A 17 4.88 -2.84 -24.19
N PRO A 18 5.55 -2.31 -25.24
CA PRO A 18 5.77 -3.08 -26.48
C PRO A 18 6.56 -4.36 -26.27
N ILE A 19 7.55 -4.33 -25.36
CA ILE A 19 8.37 -5.49 -24.99
C ILE A 19 7.51 -6.55 -24.32
N PHE A 20 6.66 -6.16 -23.38
CA PHE A 20 5.73 -7.08 -22.71
C PHE A 20 4.71 -7.69 -23.69
N LYS A 21 4.15 -6.87 -24.57
CA LYS A 21 3.18 -7.30 -25.58
C LYS A 21 3.78 -8.25 -26.63
N SER A 22 5.08 -8.16 -26.92
CA SER A 22 5.76 -9.05 -27.88
C SER A 22 6.04 -10.45 -27.34
N ARG A 23 5.85 -10.68 -26.06
CA ARG A 23 6.03 -12.02 -25.44
C ARG A 23 4.92 -12.97 -25.90
N PRO A 24 5.19 -14.31 -25.92
CA PRO A 24 4.20 -15.32 -26.33
C PRO A 24 2.85 -15.20 -25.59
N ASP A 25 1.83 -15.81 -26.18
CA ASP A 25 0.48 -15.97 -25.59
C ASP A 25 -0.23 -14.65 -25.23
N GLY A 26 -0.07 -13.63 -26.05
CA GLY A 26 -0.74 -12.34 -25.89
C GLY A 26 0.01 -11.35 -25.00
N GLY A 27 1.27 -11.68 -24.66
CA GLY A 27 2.13 -10.84 -23.82
C GLY A 27 1.94 -11.09 -22.33
N CYS A 28 3.03 -10.97 -21.58
CA CYS A 28 3.01 -11.13 -20.13
C CYS A 28 4.01 -10.21 -19.44
N GLY A 29 3.74 -9.85 -18.19
CA GLY A 29 4.59 -9.03 -17.36
C GLY A 29 3.80 -8.32 -16.26
N ASP A 30 4.52 -7.70 -15.35
CA ASP A 30 3.93 -6.96 -14.24
C ASP A 30 4.34 -5.50 -14.32
N ILE A 31 3.37 -4.62 -14.24
CA ILE A 31 3.55 -3.18 -14.04
C ILE A 31 3.02 -2.87 -12.65
N ILE A 32 3.91 -2.52 -11.73
CA ILE A 32 3.56 -2.21 -10.35
C ILE A 32 3.87 -0.72 -10.13
N ASN A 33 2.83 0.08 -10.02
CA ASN A 33 2.94 1.51 -9.77
C ASN A 33 2.79 1.80 -8.28
N ILE A 34 3.69 2.61 -7.75
CA ILE A 34 3.59 3.11 -6.39
C ILE A 34 2.83 4.42 -6.40
N GLY A 35 1.57 4.33 -6.00
CA GLY A 35 0.69 5.46 -5.80
C GLY A 35 0.91 6.16 -4.46
N SER A 36 -0.16 6.55 -3.83
CA SER A 36 -0.24 7.07 -2.46
C SER A 36 -1.70 7.28 -2.06
N ILE A 37 -1.99 7.22 -0.76
CA ILE A 37 -3.28 7.70 -0.22
C ILE A 37 -3.58 9.13 -0.67
N ALA A 38 -2.56 9.97 -0.84
CA ALA A 38 -2.67 11.34 -1.32
C ALA A 38 -3.29 11.47 -2.72
N GLY A 39 -3.30 10.40 -3.51
CA GLY A 39 -4.02 10.33 -4.80
C GLY A 39 -5.52 10.11 -4.66
N ARG A 40 -5.98 9.76 -3.46
CA ARG A 40 -7.40 9.51 -3.11
C ARG A 40 -7.95 10.57 -2.20
N GLU A 41 -7.19 10.91 -1.18
CA GLU A 41 -7.54 11.85 -0.13
C GLU A 41 -6.52 13.00 -0.13
N PRO A 42 -6.81 14.10 -0.85
CA PRO A 42 -5.90 15.23 -0.91
C PRO A 42 -5.88 15.99 0.42
N TYR A 43 -4.71 16.49 0.80
CA TYR A 43 -4.48 17.21 2.04
C TYR A 43 -3.98 18.64 1.82
N GLN A 44 -4.16 19.48 2.81
CA GLN A 44 -3.74 20.88 2.77
C GLN A 44 -2.21 21.01 2.64
N GLY A 45 -1.75 21.84 1.72
CA GLY A 45 -0.32 22.05 1.44
C GLY A 45 0.32 20.99 0.54
N GLY A 46 -0.46 19.96 0.12
CA GLY A 46 0.00 18.90 -0.77
C GLY A 46 -0.57 18.96 -2.18
N SER A 47 -1.23 20.04 -2.60
CA SER A 47 -2.04 20.09 -3.84
C SER A 47 -1.33 19.54 -5.08
N ILE A 48 -0.08 19.94 -5.32
CA ILE A 48 0.70 19.47 -6.49
C ILE A 48 1.03 17.99 -6.36
N TYR A 49 1.46 17.52 -5.19
CA TYR A 49 1.74 16.11 -4.95
C TYR A 49 0.49 15.25 -5.10
N CYS A 50 -0.60 15.63 -4.45
CA CYS A 50 -1.89 14.95 -4.54
C CYS A 50 -2.36 14.85 -6.00
N ALA A 51 -2.26 15.94 -6.77
CA ALA A 51 -2.60 15.94 -8.19
C ALA A 51 -1.75 14.96 -9.00
N THR A 52 -0.43 14.85 -8.70
CA THR A 52 0.42 13.87 -9.40
C THR A 52 0.04 12.44 -9.03
N LYS A 53 -0.28 12.16 -7.77
CA LYS A 53 -0.68 10.82 -7.32
C LYS A 53 -2.08 10.43 -7.80
N ALA A 54 -3.01 11.39 -7.89
CA ALA A 54 -4.30 11.18 -8.55
C ALA A 54 -4.14 10.85 -10.05
N ALA A 55 -3.19 11.51 -10.73
CA ALA A 55 -2.86 11.20 -12.13
C ALA A 55 -2.27 9.79 -12.28
N VAL A 56 -1.36 9.36 -11.39
CA VAL A 56 -0.81 7.99 -11.38
C VAL A 56 -1.94 6.98 -11.23
N ARG A 57 -2.83 7.18 -10.27
CA ARG A 57 -3.97 6.30 -10.01
C ARG A 57 -4.89 6.18 -11.22
N SER A 58 -5.30 7.32 -11.78
CA SER A 58 -6.18 7.32 -12.97
C SER A 58 -5.52 6.65 -14.17
N PHE A 59 -4.23 6.89 -14.40
CA PHE A 59 -3.45 6.26 -15.46
C PHE A 59 -3.36 4.73 -15.26
N THR A 60 -3.06 4.28 -14.04
CA THR A 60 -2.97 2.86 -13.71
C THR A 60 -4.30 2.13 -13.94
N ASP A 61 -5.39 2.73 -13.50
CA ASP A 61 -6.74 2.20 -13.68
C ASP A 61 -7.15 2.09 -15.16
N ALA A 62 -6.87 3.12 -15.95
CA ALA A 62 -7.15 3.12 -17.39
C ALA A 62 -6.31 2.05 -18.09
N MET A 63 -5.01 2.00 -17.83
CA MET A 63 -4.09 1.03 -18.42
C MET A 63 -4.49 -0.42 -18.10
N ARG A 64 -4.96 -0.70 -16.88
CA ARG A 64 -5.46 -2.03 -16.52
C ARG A 64 -6.64 -2.45 -17.38
N LYS A 65 -7.55 -1.52 -17.68
CA LYS A 65 -8.71 -1.76 -18.57
C LYS A 65 -8.27 -1.97 -20.02
N GLU A 66 -7.31 -1.18 -20.49
CA GLU A 66 -6.77 -1.28 -21.85
C GLU A 66 -6.02 -2.60 -22.09
N LEU A 67 -5.41 -3.17 -21.05
CA LEU A 67 -4.62 -4.39 -21.13
C LEU A 67 -5.38 -5.66 -20.74
N ILE A 68 -6.69 -5.58 -20.51
CA ILE A 68 -7.50 -6.69 -20.01
C ILE A 68 -7.46 -7.95 -20.90
N ALA A 69 -7.23 -7.80 -22.20
CA ALA A 69 -7.10 -8.90 -23.15
C ALA A 69 -5.69 -9.50 -23.22
N THR A 70 -4.77 -9.08 -22.36
CA THR A 70 -3.40 -9.55 -22.28
C THR A 70 -3.16 -10.29 -20.95
N ARG A 71 -1.98 -10.90 -20.82
CA ARG A 71 -1.52 -11.48 -19.54
C ARG A 71 -0.63 -10.50 -18.75
N ILE A 72 -0.68 -9.21 -19.09
CA ILE A 72 0.06 -8.18 -18.38
C ILE A 72 -0.77 -7.73 -17.17
N ARG A 73 -0.20 -7.92 -15.98
CA ARG A 73 -0.83 -7.46 -14.73
C ARG A 73 -0.47 -6.01 -14.46
N VAL A 74 -1.47 -5.22 -14.10
CA VAL A 74 -1.31 -3.81 -13.71
C VAL A 74 -1.79 -3.66 -12.28
N ILE A 75 -0.88 -3.27 -11.41
CA ILE A 75 -1.03 -3.27 -9.95
C ILE A 75 -0.73 -1.87 -9.44
N GLU A 76 -1.49 -1.39 -8.48
CA GLU A 76 -1.22 -0.16 -7.75
C GLU A 76 -1.08 -0.45 -6.25
N ILE A 77 -0.05 0.12 -5.64
CA ILE A 77 0.16 0.09 -4.20
C ILE A 77 0.17 1.53 -3.73
N ASP A 78 -0.76 1.86 -2.83
CA ASP A 78 -0.98 3.21 -2.29
C ASP A 78 -0.58 3.26 -0.82
N PRO A 79 0.68 3.62 -0.51
CA PRO A 79 1.11 3.77 0.87
C PRO A 79 0.50 5.01 1.53
N GLY A 80 0.27 4.90 2.85
CA GLY A 80 0.14 6.00 3.76
C GLY A 80 1.49 6.63 4.11
N GLN A 81 1.70 6.92 5.40
CA GLN A 81 2.96 7.51 5.88
C GLN A 81 4.08 6.47 5.91
N VAL A 82 5.08 6.66 5.05
CA VAL A 82 6.33 5.87 5.02
C VAL A 82 7.48 6.79 5.38
N GLU A 83 8.29 6.43 6.37
CA GLU A 83 9.46 7.21 6.74
C GLU A 83 10.57 7.00 5.70
N THR A 84 10.85 8.06 4.94
CA THR A 84 11.86 8.07 3.88
C THR A 84 12.51 9.45 3.80
N GLU A 85 13.55 9.58 2.99
CA GLU A 85 14.15 10.88 2.66
C GLU A 85 13.18 11.84 1.93
N PHE A 86 12.04 11.35 1.47
CA PHE A 86 11.02 12.17 0.81
C PHE A 86 10.59 13.36 1.66
N SER A 87 10.37 13.15 2.98
CA SER A 87 10.01 14.23 3.89
C SER A 87 11.11 15.27 4.03
N VAL A 88 12.37 14.84 4.05
CA VAL A 88 13.53 15.76 4.10
C VAL A 88 13.59 16.61 2.83
N VAL A 89 13.45 15.97 1.66
CA VAL A 89 13.42 16.66 0.36
C VAL A 89 12.24 17.63 0.27
N ARG A 90 11.07 17.21 0.73
CA ARG A 90 9.85 18.03 0.76
C ARG A 90 10.02 19.31 1.57
N PHE A 91 10.73 19.26 2.68
CA PHE A 91 11.00 20.39 3.55
C PHE A 91 12.33 21.11 3.24
N GLY A 92 12.88 20.93 2.02
CA GLY A 92 14.06 21.65 1.57
C GLY A 92 15.33 21.32 2.37
N GLY A 93 15.43 20.13 2.93
CA GLY A 93 16.55 19.66 3.75
C GLY A 93 16.37 19.84 5.26
N ASP A 94 15.25 20.42 5.70
CA ASP A 94 14.93 20.61 7.13
C ASP A 94 14.53 19.26 7.78
N LYS A 95 15.52 18.60 8.38
CA LYS A 95 15.36 17.29 9.02
C LYS A 95 14.45 17.34 10.25
N GLU A 96 14.42 18.47 10.99
CA GLU A 96 13.58 18.61 12.17
C GLU A 96 12.10 18.69 11.78
N LYS A 97 11.78 19.44 10.73
CA LYS A 97 10.41 19.47 10.18
C LYS A 97 10.02 18.12 9.58
N ALA A 98 10.94 17.44 8.90
CA ALA A 98 10.67 16.12 8.37
C ALA A 98 10.35 15.11 9.47
N LYS A 99 11.11 15.13 10.58
CA LYS A 99 10.89 14.24 11.73
C LYS A 99 9.55 14.51 12.42
N LYS A 100 9.11 15.76 12.51
CA LYS A 100 7.81 16.11 13.12
C LYS A 100 6.61 15.51 12.38
N VAL A 101 6.74 15.15 11.11
CA VAL A 101 5.67 14.47 10.36
C VAL A 101 5.31 13.13 11.00
N TYR A 102 6.29 12.46 11.59
CA TYR A 102 6.16 11.12 12.17
C TYR A 102 6.05 11.14 13.71
N GLU A 103 6.05 12.32 14.33
CA GLU A 103 5.99 12.45 15.79
C GLU A 103 4.70 11.87 16.35
N GLY A 104 4.81 10.96 17.32
CA GLY A 104 3.70 10.32 18.00
C GLY A 104 3.03 9.18 17.22
N VAL A 105 3.60 8.76 16.09
CA VAL A 105 3.16 7.58 15.33
C VAL A 105 4.37 6.76 14.91
N GLU A 106 4.19 5.46 14.74
CA GLU A 106 5.16 4.56 14.12
C GLU A 106 4.84 4.47 12.62
N PRO A 107 5.61 5.15 11.74
CA PRO A 107 5.36 5.12 10.30
C PRO A 107 5.72 3.76 9.72
N LEU A 108 5.23 3.50 8.50
CA LEU A 108 5.76 2.41 7.69
C LEU A 108 7.21 2.68 7.29
N THR A 109 7.94 1.61 7.05
CA THR A 109 9.29 1.64 6.48
C THR A 109 9.25 1.35 4.97
N PRO A 110 10.29 1.68 4.21
CA PRO A 110 10.42 1.23 2.82
C PRO A 110 10.35 -0.29 2.67
N ASP A 111 10.85 -1.04 3.65
CA ASP A 111 10.85 -2.51 3.63
C ASP A 111 9.43 -3.06 3.71
N ASP A 112 8.54 -2.47 4.50
CA ASP A 112 7.12 -2.86 4.55
C ASP A 112 6.47 -2.77 3.16
N ILE A 113 6.78 -1.71 2.41
CA ILE A 113 6.25 -1.53 1.06
C ILE A 113 6.92 -2.50 0.08
N ALA A 114 8.22 -2.76 0.23
CA ALA A 114 8.94 -3.71 -0.61
C ALA A 114 8.39 -5.14 -0.43
N GLU A 115 8.05 -5.55 0.78
CA GLU A 115 7.40 -6.84 1.05
C GLU A 115 6.04 -6.97 0.32
N ILE A 116 5.24 -5.92 0.33
CA ILE A 116 3.96 -5.90 -0.41
C ILE A 116 4.18 -5.99 -1.93
N VAL A 117 5.20 -5.29 -2.45
CA VAL A 117 5.58 -5.37 -3.88
C VAL A 117 5.97 -6.81 -4.24
N VAL A 118 6.84 -7.43 -3.46
CA VAL A 118 7.28 -8.83 -3.66
C VAL A 118 6.11 -9.80 -3.55
N PHE A 119 5.24 -9.61 -2.56
CA PHE A 119 4.02 -10.39 -2.40
C PHE A 119 3.13 -10.28 -3.64
N ALA A 120 2.88 -9.07 -4.14
CA ALA A 120 2.04 -8.83 -5.31
C ALA A 120 2.63 -9.48 -6.57
N ALA A 121 3.93 -9.29 -6.82
CA ALA A 121 4.66 -9.88 -7.94
C ALA A 121 4.65 -11.41 -7.89
N GLY A 122 4.78 -12.00 -6.70
CA GLY A 122 4.80 -13.44 -6.48
C GLY A 122 3.44 -14.15 -6.61
N ARG A 123 2.35 -13.46 -6.92
CA ARG A 123 1.04 -14.11 -7.10
C ARG A 123 0.97 -14.83 -8.43
N ARG A 124 0.08 -15.85 -8.50
CA ARG A 124 -0.22 -16.54 -9.74
C ARG A 124 -0.65 -15.51 -10.79
N GLU A 125 -0.36 -15.78 -12.06
CA GLU A 125 -0.58 -14.84 -13.16
C GLU A 125 -2.02 -14.31 -13.27
N ASN A 126 -3.01 -15.14 -12.93
CA ASN A 126 -4.43 -14.74 -12.94
C ASN A 126 -4.87 -13.98 -11.68
N VAL A 127 -3.95 -13.66 -10.76
CA VAL A 127 -4.24 -12.90 -9.54
C VAL A 127 -3.61 -11.52 -9.64
N VAL A 128 -4.46 -10.50 -9.66
CA VAL A 128 -4.07 -9.10 -9.72
C VAL A 128 -4.50 -8.40 -8.45
N LEU A 129 -3.55 -7.90 -7.69
CA LEU A 129 -3.81 -6.97 -6.59
C LEU A 129 -3.96 -5.58 -7.19
N ALA A 130 -5.15 -5.33 -7.74
CA ALA A 130 -5.40 -4.18 -8.60
C ALA A 130 -5.15 -2.85 -7.91
N ASP A 131 -5.40 -2.80 -6.59
CA ASP A 131 -5.42 -1.59 -5.79
C ASP A 131 -5.23 -1.96 -4.33
N THR A 132 -4.14 -1.52 -3.72
CA THR A 132 -3.75 -1.92 -2.36
C THR A 132 -3.40 -0.69 -1.52
N LEU A 133 -4.23 -0.39 -0.54
CA LEU A 133 -3.94 0.61 0.49
C LEU A 133 -3.12 -0.01 1.61
N VAL A 134 -2.04 0.66 2.00
CA VAL A 134 -1.16 0.21 3.08
C VAL A 134 -0.95 1.35 4.07
N PHE A 135 -1.45 1.19 5.27
CA PHE A 135 -1.36 2.21 6.33
C PHE A 135 -0.55 1.73 7.52
N PRO A 136 0.18 2.61 8.20
CA PRO A 136 0.62 2.32 9.56
C PRO A 136 -0.60 2.24 10.47
N ASN A 137 -0.51 1.45 11.53
CA ASN A 137 -1.65 1.11 12.40
C ASN A 137 -2.40 2.33 12.98
N HIS A 138 -1.74 3.47 13.08
CA HIS A 138 -2.31 4.70 13.66
C HIS A 138 -2.77 5.73 12.60
N GLN A 139 -2.80 5.35 11.34
CA GLN A 139 -3.29 6.19 10.27
C GLN A 139 -4.57 5.59 9.67
N VAL A 140 -5.66 6.35 9.67
CA VAL A 140 -6.94 5.93 9.05
C VAL A 140 -7.17 6.67 7.73
N ASN A 141 -6.64 7.89 7.63
CA ASN A 141 -6.69 8.77 6.47
C ASN A 141 -5.45 9.67 6.48
N ASP A 142 -5.40 10.68 5.62
CA ASP A 142 -4.29 11.65 5.62
C ASP A 142 -4.36 12.65 6.81
N GLU A 143 -5.49 12.71 7.50
CA GLU A 143 -5.63 13.43 8.77
C GLU A 143 -5.29 12.49 9.93
N ARG A 144 -4.43 12.93 10.85
CA ARG A 144 -4.11 12.21 12.08
C ARG A 144 -5.36 12.11 12.95
N VAL A 145 -6.10 11.04 12.85
CA VAL A 145 -7.10 10.68 13.84
C VAL A 145 -6.41 9.79 14.87
N LEU A 146 -6.04 10.38 16.00
CA LEU A 146 -5.86 9.63 17.25
C LEU A 146 -7.21 9.07 17.64
N VAL A 147 -7.63 7.99 16.99
CA VAL A 147 -8.76 7.21 17.45
C VAL A 147 -8.21 6.39 18.61
N GLU A 148 -8.62 6.72 19.83
CA GLU A 148 -8.69 5.71 20.88
C GLU A 148 -9.49 4.55 20.29
N VAL A 149 -8.79 3.51 19.85
CA VAL A 149 -9.41 2.28 19.38
C VAL A 149 -10.04 1.61 20.60
N ARG A 150 -11.22 2.04 20.99
CA ARG A 150 -12.14 1.22 21.74
C ARG A 150 -12.60 0.10 20.81
N MET A 151 -11.84 -0.94 20.92
CA MET A 151 -11.94 -2.24 20.29
C MET A 151 -13.38 -2.66 19.99
N CYS A 152 -13.73 -2.71 18.73
CA CYS A 152 -14.81 -3.53 18.25
C CYS A 152 -14.30 -4.97 18.00
N LEU A 153 -13.80 -5.64 19.06
CA LEU A 153 -13.34 -7.04 19.02
C LEU A 153 -14.50 -8.06 18.94
N LEU A 154 -15.75 -7.60 19.02
CA LEU A 154 -16.90 -8.50 19.11
C LEU A 154 -17.46 -9.00 17.79
N THR A 155 -16.99 -8.51 16.65
CA THR A 155 -17.58 -8.88 15.35
C THR A 155 -16.73 -9.88 14.55
N ILE A 156 -15.43 -9.96 14.79
CA ILE A 156 -14.54 -10.86 14.04
C ILE A 156 -14.59 -12.30 14.57
N ASP A 157 -14.84 -12.49 15.85
CA ASP A 157 -14.92 -13.84 16.47
C ASP A 157 -16.10 -14.69 15.99
N ARG A 158 -17.16 -14.08 15.42
CA ARG A 158 -18.31 -14.82 14.87
C ARG A 158 -18.19 -15.20 13.39
N LEU A 159 -17.28 -14.61 12.63
CA LEU A 159 -17.14 -14.85 11.19
C LEU A 159 -15.95 -15.74 10.81
N LEU A 160 -15.03 -15.99 11.72
CA LEU A 160 -13.91 -16.88 11.49
C LEU A 160 -14.15 -18.22 12.19
N GLN A 161 -14.87 -19.13 11.54
CA GLN A 161 -14.85 -20.53 11.93
C GLN A 161 -13.38 -20.98 11.98
N ARG A 162 -12.91 -21.36 13.16
CA ARG A 162 -11.51 -21.79 13.48
C ARG A 162 -10.90 -22.76 12.46
N SER A 163 -11.72 -23.49 11.70
CA SER A 163 -11.26 -24.51 10.77
C SER A 163 -10.55 -24.03 9.52
N CYS A 164 -10.63 -22.74 9.15
CA CYS A 164 -10.03 -22.23 7.91
C CYS A 164 -8.64 -21.59 8.15
N ILE A 165 -8.44 -20.96 9.29
CA ILE A 165 -7.16 -20.28 9.64
C ILE A 165 -6.11 -21.29 10.10
N GLU A 166 -6.50 -22.31 10.88
CA GLU A 166 -5.58 -23.37 11.31
C GLU A 166 -5.03 -24.21 10.15
N ARG A 167 -5.73 -24.30 9.02
CA ARG A 167 -5.25 -25.00 7.81
C ARG A 167 -4.33 -24.13 6.94
N LEU A 168 -4.38 -22.82 7.06
CA LEU A 168 -3.60 -21.90 6.22
C LEU A 168 -2.30 -21.43 6.88
N LEU A 169 -2.27 -21.40 8.20
CA LEU A 169 -1.16 -20.82 8.96
C LEU A 169 -0.54 -21.85 9.89
N GLY A 170 -0.18 -22.97 9.65
CA GLY A 170 0.45 -23.97 10.51
C GLY A 170 0.61 -23.54 11.99
N SER A 171 0.56 -24.48 12.92
CA SER A 171 0.54 -24.24 14.38
C SER A 171 1.67 -23.34 14.95
N ASP A 172 2.71 -23.08 14.16
CA ASP A 172 3.90 -22.33 14.59
C ASP A 172 3.82 -20.80 14.42
N TYR A 173 2.85 -20.30 13.66
CA TYR A 173 2.73 -18.85 13.41
C TYR A 173 2.04 -18.11 14.56
N LEU A 174 1.13 -18.78 15.26
CA LEU A 174 0.37 -18.19 16.38
C LEU A 174 1.17 -18.06 17.69
N GLY A 175 2.30 -18.72 17.79
CA GLY A 175 3.12 -18.74 19.03
C GLY A 175 4.08 -17.56 19.21
N ARG A 176 4.44 -16.84 18.16
CA ARG A 176 5.55 -15.87 18.22
C ARG A 176 5.16 -14.39 18.19
N ASN A 177 3.96 -14.01 17.80
CA ASN A 177 3.58 -12.61 17.63
C ASN A 177 2.41 -12.10 18.49
N CYS A 178 1.92 -12.86 19.46
CA CYS A 178 0.83 -12.39 20.32
C CYS A 178 1.31 -12.04 21.72
N LYS A 179 1.95 -10.87 21.91
CA LYS A 179 2.24 -10.27 23.23
C LYS A 179 0.99 -9.67 23.91
N TYR A 180 -0.20 -9.89 23.39
CA TYR A 180 -1.45 -9.29 23.90
C TYR A 180 -2.34 -10.25 24.71
N ARG A 181 -1.78 -11.31 25.27
CA ARG A 181 -2.58 -12.36 25.98
C ARG A 181 -2.83 -12.14 27.46
N THR A 182 -2.46 -11.02 28.07
CA THR A 182 -2.47 -10.90 29.55
C THR A 182 -3.42 -9.88 30.16
N HIS A 183 -4.37 -9.30 29.43
CA HIS A 183 -5.30 -8.32 30.04
C HIS A 183 -6.79 -8.65 29.97
N VAL A 184 -7.20 -9.80 29.46
CA VAL A 184 -8.63 -10.15 29.35
C VAL A 184 -9.15 -11.02 30.52
N GLU A 185 -8.27 -11.63 31.33
CA GLU A 185 -8.72 -12.53 32.40
C GLU A 185 -9.12 -11.83 33.74
N ASN A 186 -8.90 -10.52 33.87
CA ASN A 186 -9.22 -9.78 35.11
C ASN A 186 -10.48 -8.91 35.08
N ALA A 187 -11.31 -9.00 34.04
CA ALA A 187 -12.55 -8.21 33.93
C ALA A 187 -13.83 -9.03 34.16
N GLN A 188 -13.73 -10.25 34.68
CA GLN A 188 -14.88 -11.10 35.06
C GLN A 188 -14.73 -11.61 36.51
N ARG A 189 -14.57 -10.69 37.43
CA ARG A 189 -14.94 -10.90 38.85
C ARG A 189 -15.53 -9.62 39.42
#